data_98377ef4d4d0e3d5d157f84082dfc81b
#
_entry.id   98377ef4d4d0e3d5d157f84082dfc81b
#
_cell.length_a   1.000
_cell.length_b   1.000
_cell.length_c   1.000
_cell.angle_alpha   90.00
_cell.angle_beta   90.00
_cell.angle_gamma   90.00
#
_symmetry.space_group_name_H-M   'P 1'
#
loop_
_entity.id
_entity.type
_entity.pdbx_description
1 polymer ?
#
loop_
_entity_poly.entity_id
_entity_poly.type
_entity_poly.pdbx_seq_one_letter_code
_entity_poly.pdbx_strand_id
1 'polypeptide(L)'
;MNFNTNNKMKSLKYLFLFLFFASATTYAQKYNFKTSGYMVSQKDNKGKWSDWSKLQKTEMTVLLDMESHRIVVYSEVLQLFSIMKYGNQETIGDDDVVTFNCVDNNGVECTLLIYTRKKQGGRNQLYITYQDMIIAYNMTVLEDKPVKKK
;
A
#
# COMPACT_ATOMS: atom_id res chain seq x y z
N MET A 1 -51.34 21.41 30.29
CA MET A 1 -50.46 20.43 29.60
C MET A 1 -49.06 21.01 29.52
N ASN A 2 -48.19 20.63 30.45
CA ASN A 2 -46.79 21.08 30.40
C ASN A 2 -46.01 20.16 29.46
N PHE A 3 -45.76 20.61 28.28
CA PHE A 3 -44.85 19.92 27.36
C PHE A 3 -43.43 20.10 27.84
N ASN A 4 -42.80 18.99 28.20
CA ASN A 4 -41.47 18.88 28.74
C ASN A 4 -40.43 19.26 27.68
N THR A 5 -40.11 20.55 27.58
CA THR A 5 -39.15 21.12 26.60
C THR A 5 -37.70 20.67 26.86
N ASN A 6 -37.40 20.13 28.05
CA ASN A 6 -36.05 19.70 28.44
C ASN A 6 -35.54 18.44 27.69
N ASN A 7 -36.45 17.56 27.26
CA ASN A 7 -36.03 16.34 26.54
C ASN A 7 -35.68 16.61 25.07
N LYS A 8 -36.32 17.61 24.42
CA LYS A 8 -35.97 17.97 23.03
C LYS A 8 -34.59 18.62 22.88
N MET A 9 -34.17 19.41 23.90
CA MET A 9 -32.84 20.03 23.87
C MET A 9 -31.69 19.03 24.12
N LYS A 10 -31.92 17.97 24.89
CA LYS A 10 -30.95 16.92 25.13
C LYS A 10 -30.74 16.07 23.84
N SER A 11 -31.82 15.69 23.17
CA SER A 11 -31.71 14.91 21.91
C SER A 11 -31.05 15.70 20.78
N LEU A 12 -31.27 17.02 20.72
CA LEU A 12 -30.64 17.89 19.72
C LEU A 12 -29.11 18.00 19.94
N LYS A 13 -28.65 18.03 21.19
CA LYS A 13 -27.21 18.03 21.51
C LYS A 13 -26.53 16.72 21.09
N TYR A 14 -27.17 15.58 21.26
CA TYR A 14 -26.64 14.30 20.82
C TYR A 14 -26.64 14.15 19.30
N LEU A 15 -27.64 14.71 18.61
CA LEU A 15 -27.68 14.75 17.16
C LEU A 15 -26.53 15.61 16.59
N PHE A 16 -26.22 16.73 17.22
CA PHE A 16 -25.10 17.60 16.83
C PHE A 16 -23.74 16.93 17.10
N LEU A 17 -23.63 16.18 18.20
CA LEU A 17 -22.42 15.41 18.52
C LEU A 17 -22.21 14.27 17.51
N PHE A 18 -23.28 13.60 17.08
CA PHE A 18 -23.21 12.55 16.07
C PHE A 18 -22.80 13.07 14.69
N LEU A 19 -23.28 14.26 14.30
CA LEU A 19 -22.87 14.94 13.07
C LEU A 19 -21.39 15.37 13.09
N PHE A 20 -20.83 15.66 14.27
CA PHE A 20 -19.42 16.02 14.40
C PHE A 20 -18.49 14.81 14.25
N PHE A 21 -18.93 13.60 14.60
CA PHE A 21 -18.18 12.36 14.37
C PHE A 21 -18.30 11.83 12.94
N ALA A 22 -19.33 12.22 12.19
CA ALA A 22 -19.51 11.84 10.79
C ALA A 22 -18.57 12.58 9.83
N SER A 23 -17.91 13.65 10.27
CA SER A 23 -16.90 14.39 9.50
C SER A 23 -15.47 13.91 9.77
N ALA A 24 -15.27 12.66 10.25
CA ALA A 24 -13.98 12.00 10.15
C ALA A 24 -13.67 11.85 8.65
N THR A 25 -13.02 12.88 8.11
CA THR A 25 -12.46 12.81 6.75
C THR A 25 -11.55 11.60 6.72
N THR A 26 -12.01 10.55 6.05
CA THR A 26 -11.13 9.47 5.63
C THR A 26 -10.12 10.11 4.71
N TYR A 27 -8.95 10.48 5.25
CA TYR A 27 -7.83 10.87 4.41
C TYR A 27 -7.53 9.66 3.56
N ALA A 28 -7.82 9.79 2.28
CA ALA A 28 -7.42 8.83 1.26
C ALA A 28 -5.89 8.69 1.35
N GLN A 29 -5.43 7.56 1.89
CA GLN A 29 -4.01 7.35 2.13
C GLN A 29 -3.32 6.99 0.82
N LYS A 30 -2.43 7.89 0.37
CA LYS A 30 -1.54 7.67 -0.77
C LYS A 30 -0.10 7.67 -0.25
N TYR A 31 0.62 6.63 -0.60
CA TYR A 31 2.03 6.50 -0.24
C TYR A 31 2.87 6.46 -1.50
N ASN A 32 3.85 7.36 -1.59
CA ASN A 32 4.80 7.40 -2.68
C ASN A 32 6.14 6.85 -2.22
N PHE A 33 6.74 6.01 -3.05
CA PHE A 33 8.06 5.45 -2.83
C PHE A 33 8.93 5.70 -4.05
N LYS A 34 10.24 5.77 -3.83
CA LYS A 34 11.26 5.79 -4.87
C LYS A 34 12.04 4.49 -4.81
N THR A 35 12.18 3.80 -5.93
CA THR A 35 13.01 2.60 -6.02
C THR A 35 14.49 2.98 -6.16
N SER A 36 15.38 2.10 -5.71
CA SER A 36 16.83 2.21 -5.92
C SER A 36 17.40 1.04 -6.71
N GLY A 37 16.65 -0.04 -6.85
CA GLY A 37 17.05 -1.21 -7.62
C GLY A 37 16.05 -2.34 -7.48
N TYR A 38 16.23 -3.36 -8.31
CA TYR A 38 15.41 -4.56 -8.30
C TYR A 38 16.21 -5.83 -8.57
N MET A 39 15.63 -6.94 -8.16
CA MET A 39 16.12 -8.31 -8.41
C MET A 39 14.95 -9.17 -8.85
N VAL A 40 15.23 -10.23 -9.59
CA VAL A 40 14.23 -11.17 -10.10
C VAL A 40 14.65 -12.60 -9.75
N SER A 41 13.69 -13.43 -9.37
CA SER A 41 13.79 -14.88 -9.28
C SER A 41 12.70 -15.52 -10.13
N GLN A 42 13.01 -16.59 -10.84
CA GLN A 42 12.09 -17.28 -11.73
C GLN A 42 12.08 -18.77 -11.46
N LYS A 43 10.96 -19.43 -11.75
CA LYS A 43 10.90 -20.88 -11.73
C LYS A 43 11.42 -21.45 -13.05
N ASP A 44 12.15 -22.53 -12.98
CA ASP A 44 12.53 -23.34 -14.14
C ASP A 44 11.36 -24.25 -14.57
N ASN A 45 11.56 -24.99 -15.67
CA ASN A 45 10.55 -25.92 -16.21
C ASN A 45 10.20 -27.07 -15.25
N LYS A 46 10.98 -27.28 -14.18
CA LYS A 46 10.73 -28.27 -13.12
C LYS A 46 10.07 -27.65 -11.88
N GLY A 47 9.74 -26.35 -11.93
CA GLY A 47 9.13 -25.62 -10.84
C GLY A 47 10.07 -25.22 -9.69
N LYS A 48 11.39 -25.31 -9.90
CA LYS A 48 12.39 -24.88 -8.93
C LYS A 48 12.72 -23.40 -9.12
N TRP A 49 12.73 -22.64 -8.02
CA TRP A 49 13.14 -21.24 -8.04
C TRP A 49 14.64 -21.08 -8.30
N SER A 50 14.98 -20.13 -9.18
CA SER A 50 16.38 -19.71 -9.38
C SER A 50 16.89 -18.93 -8.17
N ASP A 51 18.20 -18.79 -8.08
CA ASP A 51 18.78 -17.74 -7.24
C ASP A 51 18.32 -16.36 -7.70
N TRP A 52 18.40 -15.37 -6.81
CA TRP A 52 18.12 -13.99 -7.17
C TRP A 52 19.11 -13.49 -8.22
N SER A 53 18.61 -12.76 -9.21
CA SER A 53 19.45 -12.03 -10.16
C SER A 53 20.37 -11.04 -9.43
N LYS A 54 21.39 -10.56 -10.12
CA LYS A 54 22.16 -9.42 -9.63
C LYS A 54 21.25 -8.21 -9.47
N LEU A 55 21.50 -7.39 -8.44
CA LEU A 55 20.80 -6.14 -8.23
C LEU A 55 20.99 -5.20 -9.43
N GLN A 56 19.88 -4.83 -10.06
CA GLN A 56 19.87 -3.85 -11.14
C GLN A 56 19.43 -2.50 -10.58
N LYS A 57 20.23 -1.47 -10.78
CA LYS A 57 19.90 -0.11 -10.34
C LYS A 57 18.75 0.44 -11.17
N THR A 58 17.79 1.05 -10.52
CA THR A 58 16.66 1.72 -11.16
C THR A 58 16.09 2.79 -10.26
N GLU A 59 15.60 3.86 -10.85
CA GLU A 59 14.90 4.92 -10.14
C GLU A 59 13.49 5.06 -10.74
N MET A 60 12.52 4.54 -10.04
CA MET A 60 11.10 4.61 -10.44
C MET A 60 10.29 5.06 -9.24
N THR A 61 9.13 5.64 -9.50
CA THR A 61 8.13 5.92 -8.46
C THR A 61 7.19 4.73 -8.34
N VAL A 62 6.87 4.35 -7.10
CA VAL A 62 5.79 3.41 -6.76
C VAL A 62 4.76 4.17 -5.97
N LEU A 63 3.51 4.12 -6.40
CA LEU A 63 2.36 4.70 -5.73
C LEU A 63 1.48 3.59 -5.15
N LEU A 64 1.26 3.60 -3.85
CA LEU A 64 0.18 2.86 -3.20
C LEU A 64 -0.99 3.82 -2.99
N ASP A 65 -2.06 3.65 -3.77
CA ASP A 65 -3.27 4.47 -3.74
C ASP A 65 -4.43 3.65 -3.13
N MET A 66 -4.64 3.84 -1.84
CA MET A 66 -5.67 3.11 -1.09
C MET A 66 -7.09 3.57 -1.48
N GLU A 67 -7.24 4.81 -1.94
CA GLU A 67 -8.53 5.34 -2.39
C GLU A 67 -9.01 4.67 -3.68
N SER A 68 -8.10 4.51 -4.63
CA SER A 68 -8.38 3.88 -5.93
C SER A 68 -8.12 2.38 -5.93
N HIS A 69 -7.79 1.78 -4.78
CA HIS A 69 -7.49 0.36 -4.60
C HIS A 69 -6.47 -0.15 -5.63
N ARG A 70 -5.32 0.53 -5.73
CA ARG A 70 -4.30 0.18 -6.73
C ARG A 70 -2.88 0.46 -6.25
N ILE A 71 -1.94 -0.30 -6.82
CA ILE A 71 -0.51 -0.03 -6.74
C ILE A 71 -0.02 0.22 -8.17
N VAL A 72 0.79 1.27 -8.34
CA VAL A 72 1.32 1.65 -9.65
C VAL A 72 2.85 1.73 -9.57
N VAL A 73 3.53 1.03 -10.45
CA VAL A 73 4.98 1.18 -10.65
C VAL A 73 5.18 1.95 -11.95
N TYR A 74 5.69 3.17 -11.84
CA TYR A 74 5.97 4.07 -12.97
C TYR A 74 7.29 3.70 -13.60
N SER A 75 7.32 2.55 -14.28
CA SER A 75 8.42 2.09 -15.12
C SER A 75 8.22 2.53 -16.57
N GLU A 76 9.18 2.26 -17.44
CA GLU A 76 9.10 2.55 -18.87
C GLU A 76 7.80 2.01 -19.48
N VAL A 77 7.39 0.81 -19.10
CA VAL A 77 6.04 0.27 -19.33
C VAL A 77 5.28 0.34 -18.00
N LEU A 78 4.20 1.12 -17.96
CA LEU A 78 3.41 1.31 -16.75
C LEU A 78 2.89 -0.02 -16.21
N GLN A 79 3.18 -0.33 -14.94
CA GLN A 79 2.66 -1.50 -14.25
C GLN A 79 1.57 -1.05 -13.29
N LEU A 80 0.34 -1.51 -13.53
CA LEU A 80 -0.83 -1.22 -12.70
C LEU A 80 -1.31 -2.52 -12.06
N PHE A 81 -1.49 -2.49 -10.74
CA PHE A 81 -2.00 -3.61 -9.95
C PHE A 81 -3.29 -3.16 -9.25
N SER A 82 -4.42 -3.72 -9.66
CA SER A 82 -5.70 -3.51 -8.98
C SER A 82 -5.77 -4.40 -7.74
N ILE A 83 -5.98 -3.80 -6.58
CA ILE A 83 -6.07 -4.52 -5.30
C ILE A 83 -7.46 -5.13 -5.19
N MET A 84 -7.54 -6.45 -5.21
CA MET A 84 -8.77 -7.22 -5.08
C MET A 84 -9.07 -7.55 -3.62
N LYS A 85 -8.01 -7.74 -2.82
CA LYS A 85 -8.13 -8.06 -1.39
C LYS A 85 -6.93 -7.53 -0.63
N TYR A 86 -7.20 -6.88 0.50
CA TYR A 86 -6.19 -6.50 1.49
C TYR A 86 -5.95 -7.66 2.45
N GLY A 87 -4.69 -8.04 2.64
CA GLY A 87 -4.28 -8.94 3.69
C GLY A 87 -4.10 -8.22 5.02
N ASN A 88 -3.88 -8.99 6.07
CA ASN A 88 -3.55 -8.43 7.37
C ASN A 88 -2.11 -7.89 7.37
N GLN A 89 -1.88 -6.87 8.20
CA GLN A 89 -0.52 -6.49 8.54
C GLN A 89 0.01 -7.52 9.54
N GLU A 90 1.16 -8.09 9.26
CA GLU A 90 1.81 -9.12 10.06
C GLU A 90 3.24 -8.70 10.42
N THR A 91 3.75 -9.19 11.54
CA THR A 91 5.16 -9.08 11.88
C THR A 91 5.80 -10.45 11.68
N ILE A 92 6.73 -10.56 10.72
CA ILE A 92 7.47 -11.78 10.40
C ILE A 92 8.91 -11.58 10.83
N GLY A 93 9.30 -12.22 11.94
CA GLY A 93 10.59 -11.94 12.59
C GLY A 93 10.63 -10.50 13.10
N ASP A 94 11.55 -9.70 12.57
CA ASP A 94 11.69 -8.27 12.91
C ASP A 94 11.07 -7.34 11.86
N ASP A 95 10.44 -7.88 10.83
CA ASP A 95 9.91 -7.10 9.70
C ASP A 95 8.39 -6.99 9.76
N ASP A 96 7.86 -5.81 9.48
CA ASP A 96 6.43 -5.65 9.22
C ASP A 96 6.14 -5.91 7.75
N VAL A 97 5.06 -6.67 7.49
CA VAL A 97 4.65 -7.08 6.16
C VAL A 97 3.19 -6.76 5.94
N VAL A 98 2.88 -6.12 4.84
CA VAL A 98 1.51 -5.90 4.36
C VAL A 98 1.34 -6.62 3.04
N THR A 99 0.27 -7.41 2.90
CA THR A 99 -0.01 -8.23 1.73
C THR A 99 -1.23 -7.71 0.97
N PHE A 100 -1.13 -7.70 -0.35
CA PHE A 100 -2.21 -7.33 -1.27
C PHE A 100 -2.38 -8.42 -2.33
N ASN A 101 -3.59 -8.96 -2.46
CA ASN A 101 -3.92 -9.82 -3.61
C ASN A 101 -4.41 -8.93 -4.74
N CYS A 102 -3.74 -9.01 -5.87
CA CYS A 102 -3.93 -8.09 -6.99
C CYS A 102 -4.14 -8.82 -8.32
N VAL A 103 -4.61 -8.04 -9.29
CA VAL A 103 -4.62 -8.39 -10.70
C VAL A 103 -3.86 -7.31 -11.45
N ASP A 104 -2.92 -7.70 -12.30
CA ASP A 104 -2.14 -6.74 -13.09
C ASP A 104 -2.91 -6.21 -14.31
N ASN A 105 -2.32 -5.29 -15.06
CA ASN A 105 -2.95 -4.69 -16.24
C ASN A 105 -3.15 -5.65 -17.43
N ASN A 106 -2.63 -6.88 -17.34
CA ASN A 106 -2.90 -7.96 -18.31
C ASN A 106 -3.96 -8.97 -17.81
N GLY A 107 -4.54 -8.74 -16.64
CA GLY A 107 -5.51 -9.64 -16.02
C GLY A 107 -4.88 -10.83 -15.30
N VAL A 108 -3.57 -10.80 -15.02
CA VAL A 108 -2.86 -11.88 -14.33
C VAL A 108 -2.91 -11.65 -12.82
N GLU A 109 -3.33 -12.69 -12.09
CA GLU A 109 -3.33 -12.67 -10.62
C GLU A 109 -1.90 -12.69 -10.07
N CYS A 110 -1.66 -11.86 -9.05
CA CYS A 110 -0.39 -11.78 -8.36
C CYS A 110 -0.60 -11.33 -6.90
N THR A 111 0.41 -11.58 -6.08
CA THR A 111 0.46 -11.12 -4.69
C THR A 111 1.57 -10.09 -4.54
N LEU A 112 1.24 -8.91 -4.02
CA LEU A 112 2.19 -7.88 -3.69
C LEU A 112 2.39 -7.84 -2.18
N LEU A 113 3.65 -7.79 -1.74
CA LEU A 113 4.02 -7.67 -0.33
C LEU A 113 4.93 -6.47 -0.16
N ILE A 114 4.60 -5.62 0.83
CA ILE A 114 5.48 -4.52 1.23
C ILE A 114 6.08 -4.88 2.58
N TYR A 115 7.39 -5.04 2.60
CA TYR A 115 8.20 -5.28 3.80
C TYR A 115 8.76 -3.96 4.32
N THR A 116 8.67 -3.74 5.63
CA THR A 116 9.43 -2.72 6.34
C THR A 116 10.51 -3.40 7.18
N ARG A 117 11.77 -3.26 6.77
CA ARG A 117 12.95 -3.90 7.37
C ARG A 117 13.42 -3.09 8.58
N LYS A 118 12.90 -3.35 9.77
CA LYS A 118 13.19 -2.56 10.98
C LYS A 118 14.67 -2.54 11.34
N LYS A 119 15.35 -3.67 11.26
CA LYS A 119 16.81 -3.77 11.54
C LYS A 119 17.70 -3.14 10.46
N GLN A 120 17.11 -2.70 9.35
CA GLN A 120 17.81 -2.07 8.24
C GLN A 120 17.38 -0.60 8.08
N GLY A 121 17.14 0.10 9.19
CA GLY A 121 16.77 1.50 9.20
C GLY A 121 15.36 1.78 8.65
N GLY A 122 14.45 0.80 8.68
CA GLY A 122 13.09 0.96 8.15
C GLY A 122 13.02 0.94 6.62
N ARG A 123 14.02 0.37 5.94
CA ARG A 123 14.03 0.20 4.48
C ARG A 123 12.79 -0.57 4.02
N ASN A 124 12.14 -0.10 2.98
CA ASN A 124 11.00 -0.77 2.38
C ASN A 124 11.43 -1.63 1.18
N GLN A 125 10.73 -2.74 0.98
CA GLN A 125 10.86 -3.58 -0.20
C GLN A 125 9.48 -3.96 -0.71
N LEU A 126 9.27 -3.88 -2.02
CA LEU A 126 8.07 -4.37 -2.69
C LEU A 126 8.40 -5.69 -3.39
N TYR A 127 7.70 -6.75 -3.04
CA TYR A 127 7.73 -8.02 -3.75
C TYR A 127 6.48 -8.16 -4.59
N ILE A 128 6.64 -8.39 -5.89
CA ILE A 128 5.56 -8.72 -6.83
C ILE A 128 5.72 -10.20 -7.15
N THR A 129 4.80 -11.02 -6.66
CA THR A 129 4.87 -12.48 -6.75
C THR A 129 3.82 -13.01 -7.71
N TYR A 130 4.28 -13.55 -8.83
CA TYR A 130 3.50 -14.34 -9.76
C TYR A 130 3.70 -15.84 -9.51
N GLN A 131 3.02 -16.67 -10.27
CA GLN A 131 3.12 -18.13 -10.14
C GLN A 131 4.55 -18.65 -10.41
N ASP A 132 5.27 -18.02 -11.32
CA ASP A 132 6.56 -18.47 -11.83
C ASP A 132 7.67 -17.39 -11.74
N MET A 133 7.37 -16.21 -11.24
CA MET A 133 8.31 -15.10 -11.15
C MET A 133 8.07 -14.25 -9.90
N ILE A 134 9.14 -13.82 -9.27
CA ILE A 134 9.12 -12.82 -8.19
C ILE A 134 10.04 -11.67 -8.58
N ILE A 135 9.52 -10.44 -8.47
CA ILE A 135 10.31 -9.22 -8.64
C ILE A 135 10.38 -8.54 -7.27
N ALA A 136 11.56 -8.21 -6.81
CA ALA A 136 11.79 -7.49 -5.55
C ALA A 136 12.43 -6.14 -5.82
N TYR A 137 11.71 -5.06 -5.47
CA TYR A 137 12.21 -3.69 -5.53
C TYR A 137 12.68 -3.22 -4.16
N ASN A 138 13.86 -2.61 -4.08
CA ASN A 138 14.26 -1.82 -2.93
C ASN A 138 13.65 -0.43 -3.04
N MET A 139 13.03 0.06 -1.97
CA MET A 139 12.30 1.33 -1.98
C MET A 139 12.62 2.19 -0.75
N THR A 140 12.43 3.48 -0.89
CA THR A 140 12.36 4.45 0.21
C THR A 140 11.08 5.25 0.10
N VAL A 141 10.48 5.60 1.24
CA VAL A 141 9.29 6.48 1.28
C VAL A 141 9.69 7.86 0.78
N LEU A 142 8.92 8.42 -0.15
CA LEU A 142 8.99 9.82 -0.50
C LEU A 142 8.10 10.59 0.48
N GLU A 143 8.72 11.38 1.35
CA GLU A 143 7.99 12.30 2.21
C GLU A 143 7.35 13.41 1.35
N ASP A 144 6.05 13.63 1.51
CA ASP A 144 5.39 14.78 0.92
C ASP A 144 6.01 16.04 1.51
N LYS A 145 6.81 16.76 0.71
CA LYS A 145 7.31 18.07 1.14
C LYS A 145 6.10 18.97 1.35
N PRO A 146 5.95 19.59 2.53
CA PRO A 146 4.85 20.50 2.77
C PRO A 146 4.88 21.60 1.70
N VAL A 147 3.78 21.73 0.96
CA VAL A 147 3.61 22.80 -0.02
C VAL A 147 3.69 24.11 0.75
N LYS A 148 4.81 24.84 0.60
CA LYS A 148 4.92 26.20 1.10
C LYS A 148 3.85 27.01 0.38
N LYS A 149 2.73 27.30 1.07
CA LYS A 149 1.79 28.32 0.60
C LYS A 149 2.53 29.64 0.55
N LYS A 150 2.68 30.16 -0.65
CA LYS A 150 3.11 31.57 -0.88
C LYS A 150 1.96 32.50 -0.53
#